data_9bf417ad072bfd495bb5f8d4165b8fba
#
_entry.id   9bf417ad072bfd495bb5f8d4165b8fba
#
_cell.length_a   1.000
_cell.length_b   1.000
_cell.length_c   1.000
_cell.angle_alpha   90.00
_cell.angle_beta   90.00
_cell.angle_gamma   90.00
#
_symmetry.space_group_name_H-M   'P 1'
#
loop_
_entity.id
_entity.type
_entity.pdbx_description
1 polymer ?
#
loop_
_entity_poly.entity_id
_entity_poly.type
_entity_poly.pdbx_seq_one_letter_code
_entity_poly.pdbx_strand_id
1 'polypeptide(L)'
;MAQKSRSERYLGSSTAQENKELTKKLIKTGIILALVGGAMYFWILVVVSNIDTFWDFLSRGKEQTQPFGLDTTPPPPPYIEALPKFTKEASIKVTGYSEPGAEVKLFFNGRETDKQICNNEGLFNFPDQNLLPGENQFYVIAIDDAGNESQPSNTQKITMDKEPPELIISQPSPGQIFIGENYIVTVIGETEPDATVTVNGHLVIHKSQGDFSYTIALEKSPGEKTITCQAADQALNQTEKVIKVIYHP
;
A
#
# COMPACT_ATOMS: atom_id res chain seq x y z
N MET A 1 -77.66 91.01 19.96
CA MET A 1 -77.63 89.99 18.88
C MET A 1 -76.20 89.69 18.53
N ALA A 2 -75.69 88.56 19.01
CA ALA A 2 -74.31 88.18 18.89
C ALA A 2 -74.11 87.34 17.63
N GLN A 3 -73.28 87.80 16.71
CA GLN A 3 -72.86 87.11 15.50
C GLN A 3 -71.77 86.11 15.86
N LYS A 4 -72.09 84.82 15.92
CA LYS A 4 -71.16 83.72 16.16
C LYS A 4 -70.20 83.61 14.95
N SER A 5 -68.92 83.84 15.15
CA SER A 5 -67.92 83.92 14.12
C SER A 5 -67.76 82.66 13.28
N ARG A 6 -67.54 82.79 12.00
CA ARG A 6 -67.36 81.69 11.02
C ARG A 6 -66.14 80.78 11.28
N SER A 7 -65.21 81.19 12.17
CA SER A 7 -63.98 80.50 12.52
C SER A 7 -64.20 79.35 13.44
N GLU A 8 -65.21 79.35 14.33
CA GLU A 8 -65.48 78.26 15.27
C GLU A 8 -66.06 76.98 14.62
N ARG A 9 -66.69 77.13 13.40
CA ARG A 9 -67.23 75.98 12.66
C ARG A 9 -66.17 75.20 11.88
N TYR A 10 -65.06 75.81 11.52
CA TYR A 10 -63.98 75.09 10.81
C TYR A 10 -63.06 74.30 11.73
N LEU A 11 -62.83 74.72 12.95
CA LEU A 11 -62.03 73.99 13.96
C LEU A 11 -62.74 72.74 14.49
N GLY A 12 -64.07 72.74 14.60
CA GLY A 12 -64.83 71.58 15.07
C GLY A 12 -64.97 70.44 14.07
N SER A 13 -64.87 70.72 12.75
CA SER A 13 -64.97 69.68 11.73
C SER A 13 -63.64 68.95 11.47
N SER A 14 -62.51 69.62 11.63
CA SER A 14 -61.19 69.01 11.44
C SER A 14 -60.82 68.02 12.58
N THR A 15 -61.12 68.38 13.82
CA THR A 15 -60.86 67.50 14.98
C THR A 15 -61.78 66.30 14.98
N ALA A 16 -63.00 66.38 14.54
CA ALA A 16 -63.95 65.27 14.42
C ALA A 16 -63.53 64.25 13.33
N GLN A 17 -62.93 64.72 12.25
CA GLN A 17 -62.49 63.94 11.12
C GLN A 17 -61.17 63.23 11.50
N GLU A 18 -60.24 63.92 12.16
CA GLU A 18 -58.99 63.41 12.66
C GLU A 18 -59.19 62.30 13.76
N ASN A 19 -60.12 62.51 14.69
CA ASN A 19 -60.52 61.54 15.67
C ASN A 19 -61.15 60.26 15.06
N LYS A 20 -61.91 60.40 13.97
CA LYS A 20 -62.49 59.29 13.20
C LYS A 20 -61.40 58.43 12.54
N GLU A 21 -60.39 59.10 11.94
CA GLU A 21 -59.22 58.38 11.31
C GLU A 21 -58.37 57.72 12.39
N LEU A 22 -58.08 58.36 13.51
CA LEU A 22 -57.40 57.80 14.65
C LEU A 22 -58.11 56.56 15.20
N THR A 23 -59.45 56.66 15.37
CA THR A 23 -60.25 55.52 15.83
C THR A 23 -60.23 54.34 14.87
N LYS A 24 -60.31 54.60 13.54
CA LYS A 24 -60.14 53.54 12.51
C LYS A 24 -58.76 52.88 12.55
N LYS A 25 -57.73 53.69 12.75
CA LYS A 25 -56.34 53.15 12.89
C LYS A 25 -56.20 52.29 14.16
N LEU A 26 -56.72 52.76 15.26
CA LEU A 26 -56.71 52.00 16.54
C LEU A 26 -57.51 50.69 16.43
N ILE A 27 -58.67 50.72 15.77
CA ILE A 27 -59.45 49.49 15.55
C ILE A 27 -58.70 48.50 14.66
N LYS A 28 -58.08 48.99 13.53
CA LYS A 28 -57.28 48.17 12.66
C LYS A 28 -56.10 47.55 13.40
N THR A 29 -55.39 48.37 14.17
CA THR A 29 -54.27 47.88 14.98
C THR A 29 -54.69 46.84 16.02
N GLY A 30 -55.82 47.05 16.71
CA GLY A 30 -56.41 46.13 17.63
C GLY A 30 -56.79 44.78 17.00
N ILE A 31 -57.37 44.83 15.79
CA ILE A 31 -57.72 43.62 15.02
C ILE A 31 -56.45 42.86 14.63
N ILE A 32 -55.40 43.55 14.17
CA ILE A 32 -54.12 42.94 13.81
C ILE A 32 -53.47 42.27 15.03
N LEU A 33 -53.47 42.97 16.17
CA LEU A 33 -52.91 42.39 17.43
C LEU A 33 -53.71 41.17 17.90
N ALA A 34 -55.07 41.22 17.78
CA ALA A 34 -55.91 40.07 18.11
C ALA A 34 -55.68 38.87 17.19
N LEU A 35 -55.48 39.10 15.88
CA LEU A 35 -55.15 38.06 14.91
C LEU A 35 -53.77 37.45 15.18
N VAL A 36 -52.76 38.28 15.45
CA VAL A 36 -51.41 37.81 15.79
C VAL A 36 -51.44 37.06 17.12
N GLY A 37 -52.11 37.56 18.14
CA GLY A 37 -52.27 36.87 19.43
C GLY A 37 -53.00 35.54 19.29
N GLY A 38 -54.08 35.53 18.46
CA GLY A 38 -54.84 34.30 18.17
C GLY A 38 -53.99 33.26 17.38
N ALA A 39 -53.25 33.72 16.41
CA ALA A 39 -52.34 32.83 15.66
C ALA A 39 -51.21 32.27 16.56
N MET A 40 -50.66 33.10 17.44
CA MET A 40 -49.62 32.68 18.39
C MET A 40 -50.19 31.71 19.42
N TYR A 41 -51.37 31.94 19.93
CA TYR A 41 -52.06 31.04 20.84
C TYR A 41 -52.39 29.70 20.17
N PHE A 42 -52.92 29.74 18.96
CA PHE A 42 -53.18 28.53 18.16
C PHE A 42 -51.86 27.74 17.90
N TRP A 43 -50.80 28.46 17.54
CA TRP A 43 -49.49 27.82 17.34
C TRP A 43 -48.96 27.17 18.61
N ILE A 44 -49.09 27.82 19.77
CA ILE A 44 -48.71 27.25 21.06
C ILE A 44 -49.55 26.01 21.37
N LEU A 45 -50.86 26.02 21.14
CA LEU A 45 -51.74 24.85 21.36
C LEU A 45 -51.31 23.68 20.45
N VAL A 46 -51.02 23.92 19.19
CA VAL A 46 -50.59 22.89 18.24
C VAL A 46 -49.22 22.34 18.63
N VAL A 47 -48.30 23.17 19.04
CA VAL A 47 -46.95 22.73 19.46
C VAL A 47 -47.02 22.00 20.79
N VAL A 48 -47.75 22.49 21.76
CA VAL A 48 -47.87 21.85 23.10
C VAL A 48 -48.62 20.52 23.03
N SER A 49 -49.67 20.42 22.22
CA SER A 49 -50.44 19.16 22.09
C SER A 49 -49.68 18.10 21.25
N ASN A 50 -48.67 18.49 20.47
CA ASN A 50 -47.87 17.57 19.69
C ASN A 50 -46.36 17.71 20.00
N ILE A 51 -46.05 18.03 21.26
CA ILE A 51 -44.66 18.30 21.67
C ILE A 51 -43.74 17.10 21.40
N ASP A 52 -44.26 15.89 21.57
CA ASP A 52 -43.50 14.65 21.27
C ASP A 52 -43.22 14.53 19.77
N THR A 53 -44.22 14.84 18.93
CA THR A 53 -44.04 14.83 17.45
C THR A 53 -43.11 15.95 16.98
N PHE A 54 -43.14 17.11 17.67
CA PHE A 54 -42.21 18.21 17.37
C PHE A 54 -40.76 17.87 17.77
N TRP A 55 -40.58 17.23 18.91
CA TRP A 55 -39.28 16.72 19.33
C TRP A 55 -38.80 15.59 18.44
N ASP A 56 -39.67 14.70 17.99
CA ASP A 56 -39.38 13.67 17.01
C ASP A 56 -38.98 14.26 15.64
N PHE A 57 -39.63 15.34 15.20
CA PHE A 57 -39.25 16.06 13.95
C PHE A 57 -37.90 16.75 14.08
N LEU A 58 -37.63 17.41 15.22
CA LEU A 58 -36.32 18.04 15.48
C LEU A 58 -35.21 17.01 15.68
N SER A 59 -35.52 15.84 16.21
CA SER A 59 -34.55 14.76 16.40
C SER A 59 -34.35 13.86 15.17
N ARG A 60 -35.31 13.84 14.23
CA ARG A 60 -35.18 13.13 12.95
C ARG A 60 -34.08 13.70 12.05
N GLY A 61 -33.62 14.94 12.25
CA GLY A 61 -32.45 15.51 11.58
C GLY A 61 -31.12 15.23 12.29
N LYS A 62 -31.18 14.65 13.48
CA LYS A 62 -30.07 14.00 14.11
C LYS A 62 -30.28 12.50 13.83
N GLU A 63 -29.81 12.01 12.70
CA GLU A 63 -29.32 10.64 12.70
C GLU A 63 -28.63 10.48 14.05
N GLN A 64 -29.01 9.47 14.81
CA GLN A 64 -28.19 9.03 15.92
C GLN A 64 -26.82 8.70 15.30
N THR A 65 -25.97 9.70 15.13
CA THR A 65 -24.56 9.47 15.29
C THR A 65 -24.48 8.91 16.72
N GLN A 66 -24.51 7.59 16.83
CA GLN A 66 -23.87 6.90 17.94
C GLN A 66 -22.63 7.74 18.23
N PRO A 67 -22.33 8.16 19.46
CA PRO A 67 -21.02 8.70 19.72
C PRO A 67 -20.12 7.64 19.10
N PHE A 68 -19.39 8.02 18.02
CA PHE A 68 -18.40 7.16 17.42
C PHE A 68 -17.57 6.68 18.59
N GLY A 69 -17.85 5.46 19.08
CA GLY A 69 -16.92 4.77 19.93
C GLY A 69 -15.65 4.83 19.11
N LEU A 70 -14.63 5.49 19.64
CA LEU A 70 -13.32 5.47 19.04
C LEU A 70 -13.09 4.03 18.60
N ASP A 71 -12.94 3.79 17.32
CA ASP A 71 -12.55 2.46 16.86
C ASP A 71 -11.20 2.16 17.51
N THR A 72 -11.19 1.13 18.32
CA THR A 72 -10.00 0.67 19.05
C THR A 72 -9.57 -0.71 18.57
N THR A 73 -10.15 -1.18 17.46
CA THR A 73 -9.87 -2.49 16.90
C THR A 73 -8.72 -2.35 15.89
N PRO A 74 -7.52 -2.88 16.19
CA PRO A 74 -6.41 -2.83 15.24
C PRO A 74 -6.71 -3.64 13.98
N PRO A 75 -6.19 -3.24 12.82
CA PRO A 75 -6.25 -4.05 11.62
C PRO A 75 -5.49 -5.39 11.80
N PRO A 76 -5.83 -6.42 11.02
CA PRO A 76 -5.07 -7.67 11.04
C PRO A 76 -3.62 -7.42 10.57
N PRO A 77 -2.67 -8.29 11.02
CA PRO A 77 -1.28 -8.21 10.55
C PRO A 77 -1.22 -8.26 9.03
N PRO A 78 -0.47 -7.35 8.38
CA PRO A 78 -0.31 -7.38 6.94
C PRO A 78 0.45 -8.63 6.45
N TYR A 79 0.28 -8.94 5.19
CA TYR A 79 0.99 -10.03 4.52
C TYR A 79 1.94 -9.46 3.45
N ILE A 80 3.22 -9.82 3.51
CA ILE A 80 4.21 -9.54 2.45
C ILE A 80 4.27 -10.76 1.51
N GLU A 81 4.19 -10.53 0.20
CA GLU A 81 4.46 -11.58 -0.78
C GLU A 81 5.89 -12.10 -0.64
N ALA A 82 6.08 -13.41 -0.92
CA ALA A 82 7.36 -14.06 -0.73
C ALA A 82 8.47 -13.40 -1.55
N LEU A 83 9.53 -12.97 -0.89
CA LEU A 83 10.74 -12.46 -1.52
C LEU A 83 11.71 -13.62 -1.85
N PRO A 84 12.57 -13.48 -2.87
CA PRO A 84 13.63 -14.45 -3.09
C PRO A 84 14.58 -14.46 -1.90
N LYS A 85 15.13 -15.63 -1.56
CA LYS A 85 16.09 -15.73 -0.45
C LYS A 85 17.43 -15.06 -0.76
N PHE A 86 17.85 -15.10 -2.02
CA PHE A 86 19.09 -14.53 -2.52
C PHE A 86 18.84 -13.70 -3.77
N THR A 87 19.63 -12.65 -3.98
CA THR A 87 19.58 -11.82 -5.18
C THR A 87 20.90 -11.11 -5.40
N LYS A 88 21.25 -10.90 -6.67
CA LYS A 88 22.35 -10.01 -7.08
C LYS A 88 21.89 -8.58 -7.35
N GLU A 89 20.59 -8.36 -7.40
CA GLU A 89 20.02 -7.05 -7.66
C GLU A 89 20.24 -6.10 -6.47
N ALA A 90 20.53 -4.83 -6.78
CA ALA A 90 20.77 -3.81 -5.75
C ALA A 90 19.48 -3.32 -5.07
N SER A 91 18.34 -3.56 -5.68
CA SER A 91 17.03 -3.18 -5.16
C SER A 91 15.99 -4.26 -5.44
N ILE A 92 14.96 -4.27 -4.63
CA ILE A 92 13.80 -5.15 -4.81
C ILE A 92 12.51 -4.37 -4.64
N LYS A 93 11.45 -4.94 -5.18
CA LYS A 93 10.08 -4.51 -4.96
C LYS A 93 9.48 -5.33 -3.82
N VAL A 94 8.85 -4.65 -2.83
CA VAL A 94 8.12 -5.29 -1.74
C VAL A 94 6.64 -5.05 -1.95
N THR A 95 5.88 -6.13 -2.17
CA THR A 95 4.43 -6.10 -2.38
C THR A 95 3.72 -6.96 -1.35
N GLY A 96 2.43 -6.67 -1.14
CA GLY A 96 1.65 -7.44 -0.20
C GLY A 96 0.24 -6.88 -0.01
N TYR A 97 -0.43 -7.39 1.01
CA TYR A 97 -1.83 -7.10 1.27
C TYR A 97 -2.04 -6.70 2.73
N SER A 98 -2.95 -5.78 2.94
CA SER A 98 -3.43 -5.34 4.23
C SER A 98 -4.91 -4.95 4.13
N GLU A 99 -5.46 -4.34 5.15
CA GLU A 99 -6.81 -3.79 5.11
C GLU A 99 -6.91 -2.67 4.07
N PRO A 100 -7.96 -2.65 3.21
CA PRO A 100 -8.18 -1.58 2.25
C PRO A 100 -8.23 -0.21 2.92
N GLY A 101 -7.46 0.74 2.41
CA GLY A 101 -7.37 2.10 2.96
C GLY A 101 -6.39 2.26 4.12
N ALA A 102 -5.90 1.20 4.75
CA ALA A 102 -4.93 1.30 5.84
C ALA A 102 -3.60 1.88 5.35
N GLU A 103 -2.95 2.70 6.17
CA GLU A 103 -1.56 3.12 5.96
C GLU A 103 -0.62 1.98 6.36
N VAL A 104 0.19 1.49 5.44
CA VAL A 104 1.21 0.46 5.68
C VAL A 104 2.58 1.11 5.78
N LYS A 105 3.27 0.89 6.89
CA LYS A 105 4.66 1.31 7.12
C LYS A 105 5.59 0.16 6.82
N LEU A 106 6.61 0.40 6.02
CA LEU A 106 7.68 -0.55 5.71
C LEU A 106 8.86 -0.35 6.66
N PHE A 107 9.29 -1.44 7.27
CA PHE A 107 10.51 -1.47 8.08
C PHE A 107 11.58 -2.29 7.37
N PHE A 108 12.71 -1.68 7.17
CA PHE A 108 13.92 -2.27 6.61
C PHE A 108 15.03 -2.29 7.67
N ASN A 109 15.54 -3.48 7.99
CA ASN A 109 16.55 -3.70 9.03
C ASN A 109 16.20 -2.99 10.36
N GLY A 110 14.91 -3.05 10.74
CA GLY A 110 14.38 -2.49 11.98
C GLY A 110 14.13 -0.98 11.98
N ARG A 111 14.29 -0.29 10.83
CA ARG A 111 13.99 1.14 10.68
C ARG A 111 12.83 1.33 9.72
N GLU A 112 11.91 2.22 10.05
CA GLU A 112 10.89 2.69 9.11
C GLU A 112 11.59 3.43 7.95
N THR A 113 11.33 2.97 6.72
CA THR A 113 11.96 3.52 5.51
C THR A 113 10.96 4.11 4.54
N ASP A 114 9.71 3.61 4.54
CA ASP A 114 8.69 4.04 3.61
C ASP A 114 7.30 3.80 4.19
N LYS A 115 6.27 4.45 3.62
CA LYS A 115 4.87 4.23 3.97
C LYS A 115 3.95 4.48 2.78
N GLN A 116 2.86 3.75 2.72
CA GLN A 116 1.87 3.83 1.64
C GLN A 116 0.47 3.47 2.14
N ILE A 117 -0.55 4.11 1.57
CA ILE A 117 -1.94 3.71 1.78
C ILE A 117 -2.28 2.56 0.82
N CYS A 118 -2.87 1.49 1.34
CA CYS A 118 -3.40 0.39 0.54
C CYS A 118 -4.51 0.87 -0.39
N ASN A 119 -4.56 0.29 -1.57
CA ASN A 119 -5.66 0.53 -2.50
C ASN A 119 -6.97 -0.12 -2.01
N ASN A 120 -8.06 0.05 -2.78
CA ASN A 120 -9.38 -0.53 -2.46
C ASN A 120 -9.41 -2.07 -2.43
N GLU A 121 -8.37 -2.73 -2.96
CA GLU A 121 -8.19 -4.19 -2.93
C GLU A 121 -7.28 -4.63 -1.78
N GLY A 122 -6.81 -3.67 -0.96
CA GLY A 122 -5.89 -3.90 0.14
C GLY A 122 -4.44 -4.09 -0.30
N LEU A 123 -4.08 -3.84 -1.57
CA LEU A 123 -2.73 -4.02 -2.08
C LEU A 123 -1.84 -2.83 -1.72
N PHE A 124 -0.62 -3.11 -1.24
CA PHE A 124 0.46 -2.15 -1.14
C PHE A 124 1.65 -2.55 -2.03
N ASN A 125 2.46 -1.55 -2.43
CA ASN A 125 3.59 -1.75 -3.33
C ASN A 125 4.69 -0.73 -3.05
N PHE A 126 5.79 -1.18 -2.45
CA PHE A 126 7.00 -0.39 -2.25
C PHE A 126 8.01 -0.74 -3.34
N PRO A 127 8.12 0.06 -4.40
CA PRO A 127 9.13 -0.16 -5.44
C PRO A 127 10.53 0.18 -4.94
N ASP A 128 11.55 -0.35 -5.60
CA ASP A 128 12.94 0.09 -5.51
C ASP A 128 13.52 0.18 -4.09
N GLN A 129 13.25 -0.82 -3.24
CA GLN A 129 13.86 -0.89 -1.91
C GLN A 129 15.33 -1.31 -2.04
N ASN A 130 16.25 -0.37 -1.75
CA ASN A 130 17.68 -0.58 -1.87
C ASN A 130 18.19 -1.57 -0.81
N LEU A 131 18.88 -2.62 -1.26
CA LEU A 131 19.46 -3.64 -0.41
C LEU A 131 20.88 -3.26 0.02
N LEU A 132 21.24 -3.67 1.23
CA LEU A 132 22.62 -3.67 1.70
C LEU A 132 23.28 -5.02 1.36
N PRO A 133 24.61 -5.06 1.13
CA PRO A 133 25.32 -6.33 1.00
C PRO A 133 25.05 -7.25 2.19
N GLY A 134 24.80 -8.55 1.92
CA GLY A 134 24.45 -9.52 2.93
C GLY A 134 22.96 -9.60 3.26
N GLU A 135 22.62 -10.05 4.47
CA GLU A 135 21.24 -10.27 4.93
C GLU A 135 20.50 -8.95 5.15
N ASN A 136 19.31 -8.84 4.58
CA ASN A 136 18.36 -7.77 4.77
C ASN A 136 17.04 -8.34 5.28
N GLN A 137 16.34 -7.57 6.11
CA GLN A 137 15.07 -7.97 6.72
C GLN A 137 14.00 -6.93 6.46
N PHE A 138 12.79 -7.40 6.08
CA PHE A 138 11.63 -6.57 5.86
C PHE A 138 10.46 -7.06 6.68
N TYR A 139 9.73 -6.15 7.29
CA TYR A 139 8.39 -6.37 7.83
C TYR A 139 7.57 -5.09 7.67
N VAL A 140 6.27 -5.22 7.77
CA VAL A 140 5.33 -4.09 7.67
C VAL A 140 4.36 -4.07 8.84
N ILE A 141 3.85 -2.89 9.15
CA ILE A 141 2.79 -2.65 10.15
C ILE A 141 1.69 -1.84 9.45
N ALA A 142 0.44 -2.21 9.65
CA ALA A 142 -0.71 -1.45 9.15
C ALA A 142 -1.29 -0.55 10.24
N ILE A 143 -1.83 0.60 9.83
CA ILE A 143 -2.52 1.57 10.68
C ILE A 143 -3.85 1.88 10.01
N ASP A 144 -4.96 1.74 10.72
CA ASP A 144 -6.29 2.09 10.23
C ASP A 144 -6.56 3.60 10.28
N ASP A 145 -7.72 4.02 9.78
CA ASP A 145 -8.15 5.42 9.80
C ASP A 145 -8.37 5.98 11.22
N ALA A 146 -8.56 5.11 12.22
CA ALA A 146 -8.70 5.48 13.63
C ALA A 146 -7.35 5.63 14.34
N GLY A 147 -6.25 5.22 13.72
CA GLY A 147 -4.89 5.25 14.25
C GLY A 147 -4.49 4.02 15.05
N ASN A 148 -5.25 2.91 14.98
CA ASN A 148 -4.86 1.67 15.64
C ASN A 148 -3.80 0.93 14.81
N GLU A 149 -2.74 0.47 15.46
CA GLU A 149 -1.63 -0.25 14.82
C GLU A 149 -1.83 -1.77 14.91
N SER A 150 -1.60 -2.46 13.79
CA SER A 150 -1.60 -3.92 13.73
C SER A 150 -0.37 -4.54 14.43
N GLN A 151 -0.43 -5.86 14.65
CA GLN A 151 0.80 -6.61 14.87
C GLN A 151 1.65 -6.58 13.58
N PRO A 152 2.99 -6.67 13.68
CA PRO A 152 3.86 -6.75 12.51
C PRO A 152 3.54 -7.98 11.64
N SER A 153 3.78 -7.86 10.35
CA SER A 153 3.80 -9.01 9.44
C SER A 153 4.91 -10.00 9.82
N ASN A 154 4.89 -11.20 9.23
CA ASN A 154 6.05 -12.06 9.23
C ASN A 154 7.25 -11.35 8.59
N THR A 155 8.43 -11.47 9.22
CA THR A 155 9.67 -10.91 8.67
C THR A 155 10.11 -11.71 7.45
N GLN A 156 10.31 -11.03 6.34
CA GLN A 156 10.94 -11.58 5.14
C GLN A 156 12.45 -11.28 5.19
N LYS A 157 13.26 -12.27 4.80
CA LYS A 157 14.72 -12.15 4.74
C LYS A 157 15.21 -12.37 3.32
N ILE A 158 16.15 -11.53 2.88
CA ILE A 158 16.79 -11.63 1.58
C ILE A 158 18.28 -11.31 1.73
N THR A 159 19.13 -12.15 1.13
CA THR A 159 20.57 -11.91 1.07
C THR A 159 20.94 -11.33 -0.28
N MET A 160 21.50 -10.12 -0.28
CA MET A 160 22.06 -9.52 -1.48
C MET A 160 23.51 -9.95 -1.61
N ASP A 161 23.82 -10.66 -2.68
CA ASP A 161 25.14 -11.14 -3.04
C ASP A 161 25.46 -10.84 -4.50
N LYS A 162 26.59 -10.21 -4.77
CA LYS A 162 27.08 -9.87 -6.11
C LYS A 162 28.39 -10.56 -6.45
N GLU A 163 28.91 -11.36 -5.56
CA GLU A 163 30.19 -12.05 -5.78
C GLU A 163 29.93 -13.34 -6.55
N PRO A 164 30.50 -13.51 -7.76
CA PRO A 164 30.38 -14.76 -8.48
C PRO A 164 31.10 -15.88 -7.76
N PRO A 165 30.58 -17.12 -7.83
CA PRO A 165 31.21 -18.26 -7.19
C PRO A 165 32.60 -18.56 -7.78
N GLU A 166 33.53 -19.01 -6.94
CA GLU A 166 34.81 -19.51 -7.41
C GLU A 166 34.59 -20.82 -8.18
N LEU A 167 35.30 -20.97 -9.32
CA LEU A 167 35.29 -22.18 -10.13
C LEU A 167 36.75 -22.53 -10.52
N ILE A 168 37.25 -23.64 -10.01
CA ILE A 168 38.57 -24.15 -10.32
C ILE A 168 38.41 -25.44 -11.13
N ILE A 169 39.13 -25.54 -12.28
CA ILE A 169 39.17 -26.75 -13.09
C ILE A 169 40.58 -27.32 -13.01
N SER A 170 40.72 -28.52 -12.48
CA SER A 170 41.98 -29.22 -12.32
C SER A 170 42.30 -30.14 -13.51
N GLN A 171 41.23 -30.64 -14.18
CA GLN A 171 41.35 -31.46 -15.40
C GLN A 171 40.20 -31.16 -16.38
N PRO A 172 40.45 -31.27 -17.69
CA PRO A 172 41.74 -31.45 -18.35
C PRO A 172 42.59 -30.16 -18.27
N SER A 173 43.91 -30.28 -18.50
CA SER A 173 44.78 -29.12 -18.64
C SER A 173 44.52 -28.42 -19.99
N PRO A 174 44.63 -27.10 -20.05
CA PRO A 174 44.53 -26.38 -21.33
C PRO A 174 45.57 -26.91 -22.35
N GLY A 175 45.13 -27.18 -23.57
CA GLY A 175 45.95 -27.73 -24.62
C GLY A 175 46.25 -29.23 -24.51
N GLN A 176 45.67 -29.93 -23.57
CA GLN A 176 45.84 -31.38 -23.46
C GLN A 176 45.41 -32.11 -24.73
N ILE A 177 46.25 -33.08 -25.17
CA ILE A 177 46.04 -33.86 -26.39
C ILE A 177 45.39 -35.19 -26.06
N PHE A 178 44.33 -35.54 -26.79
CA PHE A 178 43.65 -36.83 -26.78
C PHE A 178 43.80 -37.50 -28.12
N ILE A 179 44.17 -38.82 -28.18
CA ILE A 179 44.54 -39.50 -29.42
C ILE A 179 43.72 -40.78 -29.60
N GLY A 180 43.28 -41.04 -30.83
CA GLY A 180 42.62 -42.27 -31.24
C GLY A 180 41.30 -42.48 -30.55
N GLU A 181 41.07 -43.66 -29.98
CA GLU A 181 39.82 -44.00 -29.26
C GLU A 181 39.67 -43.28 -27.91
N ASN A 182 40.68 -42.50 -27.46
CA ASN A 182 40.65 -41.74 -26.22
C ASN A 182 39.96 -40.35 -26.41
N TYR A 183 38.70 -40.38 -26.77
CA TYR A 183 37.83 -39.20 -26.94
C TYR A 183 36.94 -38.89 -25.73
N ILE A 184 37.02 -39.70 -24.69
CA ILE A 184 36.29 -39.51 -23.43
C ILE A 184 37.18 -38.73 -22.49
N VAL A 185 36.65 -37.57 -22.03
CA VAL A 185 37.38 -36.65 -21.16
C VAL A 185 36.64 -36.53 -19.85
N THR A 186 37.33 -36.67 -18.75
CA THR A 186 36.79 -36.40 -17.41
C THR A 186 37.19 -34.98 -17.03
N VAL A 187 36.18 -34.14 -16.77
CA VAL A 187 36.33 -32.80 -16.21
C VAL A 187 36.29 -32.94 -14.69
N ILE A 188 37.36 -32.49 -14.02
CA ILE A 188 37.43 -32.46 -12.56
C ILE A 188 37.64 -31.03 -12.11
N GLY A 189 36.89 -30.62 -11.11
CA GLY A 189 37.00 -29.25 -10.59
C GLY A 189 36.38 -29.11 -9.19
N GLU A 190 36.44 -27.91 -8.71
CA GLU A 190 35.92 -27.48 -7.41
C GLU A 190 35.20 -26.13 -7.57
N THR A 191 34.15 -25.97 -6.81
CA THR A 191 33.39 -24.70 -6.69
C THR A 191 32.87 -24.56 -5.27
N GLU A 192 32.12 -23.52 -5.00
CA GLU A 192 31.45 -23.34 -3.72
C GLU A 192 30.38 -24.42 -3.49
N PRO A 193 30.20 -24.87 -2.22
CA PRO A 193 29.27 -25.96 -1.90
C PRO A 193 27.83 -25.75 -2.37
N ASP A 194 27.39 -24.49 -2.40
CA ASP A 194 26.00 -24.12 -2.75
C ASP A 194 25.83 -23.73 -4.23
N ALA A 195 26.93 -23.73 -5.00
CA ALA A 195 26.89 -23.36 -6.41
C ALA A 195 26.37 -24.53 -7.28
N THR A 196 25.67 -24.18 -8.34
CA THR A 196 25.24 -25.13 -9.38
C THR A 196 26.29 -25.16 -10.49
N VAL A 197 26.78 -26.35 -10.87
CA VAL A 197 27.79 -26.51 -11.94
C VAL A 197 27.17 -27.09 -13.21
N THR A 198 27.58 -26.55 -14.35
CA THR A 198 27.30 -27.15 -15.66
C THR A 198 28.58 -27.34 -16.46
N VAL A 199 28.65 -28.42 -17.24
CA VAL A 199 29.71 -28.68 -18.22
C VAL A 199 29.07 -28.88 -19.60
N ASN A 200 29.43 -28.03 -20.53
CA ASN A 200 28.81 -27.94 -21.88
C ASN A 200 27.25 -27.88 -21.77
N GLY A 201 26.71 -27.13 -20.78
CA GLY A 201 25.29 -26.99 -20.55
C GLY A 201 24.61 -28.18 -19.81
N HIS A 202 25.35 -29.24 -19.51
CA HIS A 202 24.84 -30.37 -18.72
C HIS A 202 25.07 -30.14 -17.23
N LEU A 203 23.99 -30.27 -16.45
CA LEU A 203 24.06 -30.15 -15.01
C LEU A 203 24.93 -31.25 -14.40
N VAL A 204 25.86 -30.84 -13.52
CA VAL A 204 26.79 -31.74 -12.83
C VAL A 204 26.46 -31.74 -11.35
N ILE A 205 26.34 -32.95 -10.80
CA ILE A 205 26.17 -33.13 -9.36
C ILE A 205 27.55 -33.11 -8.70
N HIS A 206 27.79 -32.17 -7.81
CA HIS A 206 29.00 -32.09 -7.01
C HIS A 206 28.80 -32.66 -5.60
N LYS A 207 29.88 -32.92 -4.90
CA LYS A 207 29.86 -33.32 -3.50
C LYS A 207 29.55 -32.13 -2.59
N SER A 208 29.19 -32.39 -1.34
CA SER A 208 28.87 -31.35 -0.36
C SER A 208 29.99 -30.35 -0.06
N GLN A 209 31.21 -30.58 -0.53
CA GLN A 209 32.35 -29.68 -0.40
C GLN A 209 32.65 -28.89 -1.69
N GLY A 210 31.84 -29.09 -2.75
CA GLY A 210 32.01 -28.41 -4.01
C GLY A 210 32.81 -29.14 -5.08
N ASP A 211 33.49 -30.27 -4.71
CA ASP A 211 34.21 -31.11 -5.68
C ASP A 211 33.27 -31.73 -6.71
N PHE A 212 33.61 -31.68 -7.96
CA PHE A 212 32.84 -32.33 -9.01
C PHE A 212 33.73 -33.08 -10.00
N SER A 213 33.13 -34.12 -10.61
CA SER A 213 33.74 -34.89 -11.70
C SER A 213 32.65 -35.22 -12.71
N TYR A 214 32.87 -34.87 -13.95
CA TYR A 214 31.93 -35.11 -15.04
C TYR A 214 32.61 -35.57 -16.29
N THR A 215 32.13 -36.63 -16.92
CA THR A 215 32.73 -37.22 -18.12
C THR A 215 31.92 -36.83 -19.33
N ILE A 216 32.66 -36.32 -20.35
CA ILE A 216 32.11 -35.92 -21.65
C ILE A 216 32.80 -36.68 -22.77
N ALA A 217 32.08 -36.87 -23.86
CA ALA A 217 32.68 -37.39 -25.11
C ALA A 217 33.01 -36.18 -26.03
N LEU A 218 34.28 -36.11 -26.46
CA LEU A 218 34.65 -35.14 -27.48
C LEU A 218 34.09 -35.55 -28.83
N GLU A 219 33.81 -34.57 -29.65
CA GLU A 219 33.46 -34.83 -31.05
C GLU A 219 34.68 -35.48 -31.81
N LYS A 220 34.43 -36.58 -32.51
CA LYS A 220 35.47 -37.37 -33.18
C LYS A 220 36.08 -36.74 -34.45
N SER A 221 35.89 -35.45 -34.68
CA SER A 221 36.58 -34.70 -35.72
C SER A 221 37.95 -34.18 -35.21
N PRO A 222 39.03 -34.20 -36.02
CA PRO A 222 40.34 -33.73 -35.55
C PRO A 222 40.34 -32.23 -35.27
N GLY A 223 41.16 -31.79 -34.32
CA GLY A 223 41.39 -30.39 -34.02
C GLY A 223 41.03 -29.98 -32.59
N GLU A 224 40.98 -28.66 -32.40
CA GLU A 224 40.68 -28.04 -31.12
C GLU A 224 39.21 -28.30 -30.72
N LYS A 225 39.00 -28.68 -29.48
CA LYS A 225 37.66 -28.86 -28.83
C LYS A 225 37.55 -27.94 -27.65
N THR A 226 36.42 -27.36 -27.49
CA THR A 226 36.11 -26.45 -26.38
C THR A 226 35.22 -27.13 -25.34
N ILE A 227 35.61 -27.00 -24.09
CA ILE A 227 34.83 -27.45 -22.95
C ILE A 227 34.48 -26.21 -22.12
N THR A 228 33.19 -25.93 -21.96
CA THR A 228 32.72 -24.79 -21.19
C THR A 228 32.17 -25.29 -19.85
N CYS A 229 32.73 -24.78 -18.76
CA CYS A 229 32.27 -25.04 -17.40
C CYS A 229 31.74 -23.77 -16.83
N GLN A 230 30.53 -23.82 -16.23
CA GLN A 230 29.90 -22.68 -15.57
C GLN A 230 29.52 -23.07 -14.15
N ALA A 231 29.77 -22.17 -13.20
CA ALA A 231 29.23 -22.24 -11.84
C ALA A 231 28.28 -21.07 -11.62
N ALA A 232 27.15 -21.31 -10.97
CA ALA A 232 26.19 -20.29 -10.60
C ALA A 232 25.81 -20.46 -9.11
N ASP A 233 25.86 -19.36 -8.34
CA ASP A 233 25.45 -19.34 -6.94
C ASP A 233 23.92 -19.22 -6.77
N GLN A 234 23.47 -19.11 -5.53
CA GLN A 234 22.05 -18.96 -5.18
C GLN A 234 21.48 -17.57 -5.57
N ALA A 235 22.34 -16.54 -5.70
CA ALA A 235 21.96 -15.20 -6.19
C ALA A 235 22.01 -15.11 -7.73
N LEU A 236 22.34 -16.21 -8.43
CA LEU A 236 22.52 -16.31 -9.88
C LEU A 236 23.69 -15.47 -10.43
N ASN A 237 24.71 -15.20 -9.59
CA ASN A 237 26.00 -14.78 -10.12
C ASN A 237 26.67 -15.96 -10.79
N GLN A 238 27.49 -15.72 -11.82
CA GLN A 238 28.05 -16.79 -12.64
C GLN A 238 29.55 -16.60 -12.88
N THR A 239 30.26 -17.70 -12.80
CA THR A 239 31.65 -17.81 -13.26
C THR A 239 31.74 -18.82 -14.39
N GLU A 240 32.39 -18.45 -15.49
CA GLU A 240 32.62 -19.33 -16.63
C GLU A 240 34.11 -19.58 -16.82
N LYS A 241 34.46 -20.84 -17.09
CA LYS A 241 35.80 -21.28 -17.49
C LYS A 241 35.72 -22.05 -18.80
N VAL A 242 36.51 -21.64 -19.77
CA VAL A 242 36.61 -22.29 -21.08
C VAL A 242 37.96 -22.98 -21.20
N ILE A 243 37.93 -24.28 -21.41
CA ILE A 243 39.15 -25.10 -21.59
C ILE A 243 39.20 -25.59 -23.04
N LYS A 244 40.33 -25.40 -23.68
CA LYS A 244 40.60 -25.89 -25.03
C LYS A 244 41.49 -27.09 -24.96
N VAL A 245 41.09 -28.18 -25.60
CA VAL A 245 41.85 -29.42 -25.73
C VAL A 245 42.00 -29.81 -27.20
N ILE A 246 42.95 -30.65 -27.55
CA ILE A 246 43.20 -31.05 -28.94
C ILE A 246 42.85 -32.54 -29.08
N TYR A 247 42.08 -32.87 -30.12
CA TYR A 247 41.77 -34.24 -30.45
C TYR A 247 42.38 -34.65 -31.80
N HIS A 248 43.09 -35.80 -31.80
CA HIS A 248 43.64 -36.46 -32.96
C HIS A 248 43.01 -37.89 -33.03
N PRO A 249 42.16 -38.20 -34.05
CA PRO A 249 41.54 -39.51 -34.21
C PRO A 249 42.56 -40.59 -34.60
#